data_21e600be9f7f5b27395397f82c3cb387
#
_entry.id   21e600be9f7f5b27395397f82c3cb387
#
_cell.length_a   1.000
_cell.length_b   1.000
_cell.length_c   1.000
_cell.angle_alpha   90.00
_cell.angle_beta   90.00
_cell.angle_gamma   90.00
#
_symmetry.space_group_name_H-M   'P 1'
#
loop_
_entity.id
_entity.type
_entity.pdbx_description
1 polymer ?
#
loop_
_entity_poly.entity_id
_entity_poly.type
_entity_poly.pdbx_seq_one_letter_code
_entity_poly.pdbx_strand_id
1 'polypeptide(L)'
;MRDLLGRELKDGDMCIGMAIGRDSRGMHLGIFQGSSVVYLSYNEEYINKSCTSNTYLIENPTEKELEVRDKIQKLMDEEAKERERKANLKTIPLSKLEVGGIYKTIQGDFYMYLGKRTVTFEDKMSDWRSDKQEGNCFVYVYSYENKTDEEIIDRSVSINTYRGEHNVSVLKGNKKLTEMVRKIDLTFPLVVEEKNDGSYYRSRQDYKLTIE
;
A
#
# COMPACT_ATOMS: atom_id res chain seq x y z
N MET A 1 14.10 20.97 -18.98
CA MET A 1 12.98 20.53 -19.85
C MET A 1 12.40 21.75 -20.55
N ARG A 2 11.63 21.61 -21.64
CA ARG A 2 11.01 22.77 -22.31
C ARG A 2 9.51 22.62 -22.31
N ASP A 3 8.81 23.77 -22.21
CA ASP A 3 7.36 23.83 -22.30
C ASP A 3 6.85 23.78 -23.77
N LEU A 4 5.54 23.87 -23.98
CA LEU A 4 4.92 23.85 -25.31
C LEU A 4 5.36 25.01 -26.24
N LEU A 5 5.87 26.11 -25.69
CA LEU A 5 6.41 27.24 -26.46
C LEU A 5 7.94 27.18 -26.61
N GLY A 6 8.58 26.10 -26.18
CA GLY A 6 10.02 25.89 -26.24
C GLY A 6 10.81 26.61 -25.14
N ARG A 7 10.18 27.21 -24.14
CA ARG A 7 10.79 27.87 -23.00
C ARG A 7 11.34 26.84 -22.02
N GLU A 8 12.46 27.14 -21.39
CA GLU A 8 13.07 26.24 -20.40
C GLU A 8 12.29 26.27 -19.10
N LEU A 9 11.93 25.07 -18.58
CA LEU A 9 11.30 24.88 -17.30
C LEU A 9 12.37 24.55 -16.24
N LYS A 10 12.27 25.23 -15.10
CA LYS A 10 13.11 25.02 -13.90
C LYS A 10 12.25 24.54 -12.75
N ASP A 11 12.85 23.79 -11.85
CA ASP A 11 12.17 23.36 -10.62
C ASP A 11 11.67 24.58 -9.83
N GLY A 12 10.40 24.54 -9.44
CA GLY A 12 9.73 25.66 -8.79
C GLY A 12 8.93 26.59 -9.72
N ASP A 13 9.08 26.45 -11.03
CA ASP A 13 8.30 27.26 -11.97
C ASP A 13 6.81 26.95 -11.89
N MET A 14 5.99 28.01 -11.85
CA MET A 14 4.54 27.88 -11.98
C MET A 14 4.19 27.48 -13.40
N CYS A 15 3.35 26.48 -13.54
CA CYS A 15 2.95 26.00 -14.86
C CYS A 15 1.53 25.40 -14.87
N ILE A 16 0.98 25.27 -16.05
CA ILE A 16 -0.23 24.50 -16.30
C ILE A 16 0.22 23.22 -17.00
N GLY A 17 -0.11 22.06 -16.41
CA GLY A 17 0.14 20.74 -16.98
C GLY A 17 -1.15 20.03 -17.34
N MET A 18 -1.14 19.24 -18.41
CA MET A 18 -2.24 18.32 -18.72
C MET A 18 -1.99 16.98 -18.06
N ALA A 19 -2.90 16.56 -17.18
CA ALA A 19 -2.91 15.20 -16.68
C ALA A 19 -3.58 14.26 -17.70
N ILE A 20 -2.84 13.23 -18.14
CA ILE A 20 -3.33 12.17 -19.01
C ILE A 20 -3.48 10.92 -18.16
N GLY A 21 -4.63 10.74 -17.53
CA GLY A 21 -4.93 9.57 -16.70
C GLY A 21 -6.41 9.19 -16.76
N ARG A 22 -6.73 7.98 -16.31
CA ARG A 22 -8.09 7.45 -16.34
C ARG A 22 -9.08 8.32 -15.55
N ASP A 23 -8.62 8.92 -14.44
CA ASP A 23 -9.45 9.63 -13.47
C ASP A 23 -9.12 11.13 -13.34
N SER A 24 -8.15 11.64 -14.12
CA SER A 24 -7.69 13.03 -14.04
C SER A 24 -7.45 13.63 -15.43
N ARG A 25 -8.51 13.77 -16.22
CA ARG A 25 -8.45 14.51 -17.49
C ARG A 25 -8.67 15.99 -17.20
N GLY A 26 -7.64 16.81 -17.37
CA GLY A 26 -7.78 18.25 -17.20
C GLY A 26 -6.46 18.99 -17.21
N MET A 27 -6.55 20.30 -17.30
CA MET A 27 -5.42 21.20 -17.07
C MET A 27 -5.34 21.51 -15.58
N HIS A 28 -4.16 21.33 -15.00
CA HIS A 28 -3.91 21.59 -13.59
C HIS A 28 -2.84 22.66 -13.44
N LEU A 29 -3.15 23.64 -12.61
CA LEU A 29 -2.19 24.64 -12.16
C LEU A 29 -1.28 23.99 -11.12
N GLY A 30 0.03 24.12 -11.28
CA GLY A 30 0.98 23.48 -10.40
C GLY A 30 2.40 24.02 -10.50
N ILE A 31 3.32 23.30 -9.86
CA ILE A 31 4.75 23.60 -9.85
C ILE A 31 5.48 22.52 -10.65
N PHE A 32 6.39 22.94 -11.53
CA PHE A 32 7.29 22.02 -12.21
C PHE A 32 8.34 21.47 -11.24
N GLN A 33 8.53 20.14 -11.24
CA GLN A 33 9.56 19.47 -10.45
C GLN A 33 10.14 18.26 -11.19
N GLY A 34 11.41 18.36 -11.55
CA GLY A 34 12.19 17.32 -12.24
C GLY A 34 11.67 17.02 -13.65
N SER A 35 10.64 16.20 -13.75
CA SER A 35 9.99 15.80 -15.00
C SER A 35 8.46 15.75 -14.89
N SER A 36 7.90 16.38 -13.87
CA SER A 36 6.48 16.32 -13.55
C SER A 36 5.94 17.68 -13.15
N VAL A 37 4.64 17.87 -13.29
CA VAL A 37 3.91 18.97 -12.66
C VAL A 37 3.25 18.44 -11.40
N VAL A 38 3.54 19.08 -10.29
CA VAL A 38 2.95 18.82 -8.97
C VAL A 38 1.79 19.78 -8.78
N TYR A 39 0.60 19.28 -8.51
CA TYR A 39 -0.62 20.06 -8.37
C TYR A 39 -1.49 19.57 -7.21
N LEU A 40 -2.40 20.41 -6.72
CA LEU A 40 -3.32 20.06 -5.62
C LEU A 40 -4.37 19.05 -6.07
N SER A 41 -4.75 18.14 -5.19
CA SER A 41 -5.95 17.32 -5.33
C SER A 41 -7.22 18.20 -5.36
N TYR A 42 -8.35 17.63 -5.75
CA TYR A 42 -9.62 18.36 -5.84
C TYR A 42 -10.06 19.00 -4.51
N ASN A 43 -9.78 18.32 -3.39
CA ASN A 43 -10.07 18.81 -2.04
C ASN A 43 -8.89 19.57 -1.39
N GLU A 44 -7.80 19.79 -2.13
CA GLU A 44 -6.58 20.47 -1.68
C GLU A 44 -5.87 19.85 -0.47
N GLU A 45 -6.17 18.60 -0.13
CA GLU A 45 -5.59 17.91 1.04
C GLU A 45 -4.25 17.24 0.75
N TYR A 46 -3.99 16.91 -0.51
CA TYR A 46 -2.74 16.26 -0.94
C TYR A 46 -2.33 16.71 -2.34
N ILE A 47 -1.10 16.41 -2.70
CA ILE A 47 -0.55 16.73 -4.01
C ILE A 47 -0.56 15.51 -4.93
N ASN A 48 -0.80 15.78 -6.21
CA ASN A 48 -0.70 14.83 -7.30
C ASN A 48 0.49 15.18 -8.20
N LYS A 49 0.94 14.21 -9.01
CA LYS A 49 1.96 14.42 -10.03
C LYS A 49 1.45 13.98 -11.39
N SER A 50 1.67 14.79 -12.41
CA SER A 50 1.33 14.45 -13.79
C SER A 50 2.57 14.47 -14.68
N CYS A 51 2.49 13.75 -15.79
CA CYS A 51 3.51 13.77 -16.83
C CYS A 51 3.55 15.15 -17.52
N THR A 52 4.72 15.59 -17.93
CA THR A 52 5.01 16.94 -18.44
C THR A 52 4.92 17.10 -19.97
N SER A 53 4.39 16.10 -20.69
CA SER A 53 4.39 16.17 -22.17
C SER A 53 3.67 17.38 -22.75
N ASN A 54 2.77 18.00 -21.98
CA ASN A 54 2.01 19.18 -22.38
C ASN A 54 1.95 20.19 -21.24
N THR A 55 3.06 20.87 -20.99
CA THR A 55 3.21 21.86 -19.91
C THR A 55 3.36 23.26 -20.51
N TYR A 56 2.80 24.25 -19.84
CA TYR A 56 2.87 25.66 -20.21
C TYR A 56 3.38 26.50 -19.04
N LEU A 57 4.48 27.21 -19.19
CA LEU A 57 5.09 28.07 -18.17
C LEU A 57 4.23 29.34 -17.96
N ILE A 58 3.94 29.69 -16.72
CA ILE A 58 3.34 30.96 -16.31
C ILE A 58 4.45 31.90 -15.90
N GLU A 59 4.74 32.91 -16.75
CA GLU A 59 5.84 33.85 -16.50
C GLU A 59 5.51 34.91 -15.46
N ASN A 60 4.25 35.33 -15.37
CA ASN A 60 3.78 36.36 -14.43
C ASN A 60 2.57 35.81 -13.67
N PRO A 61 2.77 34.98 -12.64
CA PRO A 61 1.68 34.42 -11.89
C PRO A 61 0.94 35.50 -11.09
N THR A 62 -0.38 35.39 -11.07
CA THR A 62 -1.25 36.23 -10.26
C THR A 62 -1.10 35.90 -8.78
N GLU A 63 -1.61 36.76 -7.89
CA GLU A 63 -1.59 36.52 -6.45
C GLU A 63 -2.28 35.20 -6.07
N LYS A 64 -3.40 34.85 -6.68
CA LYS A 64 -4.09 33.57 -6.47
C LYS A 64 -3.25 32.35 -6.91
N GLU A 65 -2.52 32.46 -8.00
CA GLU A 65 -1.63 31.40 -8.46
C GLU A 65 -0.44 31.22 -7.52
N LEU A 66 0.07 32.31 -6.96
CA LEU A 66 1.11 32.28 -5.93
C LEU A 66 0.62 31.61 -4.64
N GLU A 67 -0.63 31.88 -4.21
CA GLU A 67 -1.24 31.17 -3.06
C GLU A 67 -1.31 29.65 -3.31
N VAL A 68 -1.69 29.23 -4.53
CA VAL A 68 -1.69 27.79 -4.89
C VAL A 68 -0.28 27.22 -4.85
N ARG A 69 0.72 27.93 -5.35
CA ARG A 69 2.13 27.54 -5.29
C ARG A 69 2.57 27.31 -3.84
N ASP A 70 2.27 28.26 -2.95
CA ASP A 70 2.70 28.18 -1.57
C ASP A 70 2.04 27.03 -0.82
N LYS A 71 0.77 26.72 -1.12
CA LYS A 71 0.10 25.51 -0.61
C LYS A 71 0.79 24.22 -1.11
N ILE A 72 1.09 24.14 -2.40
CA ILE A 72 1.78 22.98 -2.98
C ILE A 72 3.15 22.81 -2.32
N GLN A 73 3.93 23.88 -2.20
CA GLN A 73 5.25 23.84 -1.59
C GLN A 73 5.19 23.36 -0.14
N LYS A 74 4.22 23.85 0.64
CA LYS A 74 4.01 23.39 2.01
C LYS A 74 3.74 21.88 2.09
N LEU A 75 2.86 21.34 1.25
CA LEU A 75 2.55 19.90 1.21
C LEU A 75 3.77 19.08 0.76
N MET A 76 4.55 19.58 -0.20
CA MET A 76 5.81 18.94 -0.61
C MET A 76 6.82 18.85 0.53
N ASP A 77 6.97 19.93 1.30
CA ASP A 77 7.88 19.98 2.44
C ASP A 77 7.41 19.03 3.57
N GLU A 78 6.11 18.93 3.81
CA GLU A 78 5.52 17.99 4.76
C GLU A 78 5.76 16.53 4.33
N GLU A 79 5.53 16.20 3.05
CA GLU A 79 5.86 14.88 2.52
C GLU A 79 7.36 14.54 2.61
N ALA A 80 8.23 15.52 2.34
CA ALA A 80 9.68 15.33 2.44
C ALA A 80 10.10 15.02 3.89
N LYS A 81 9.61 15.78 4.85
CA LYS A 81 9.84 15.55 6.30
C LYS A 81 9.34 14.18 6.73
N GLU A 82 8.14 13.78 6.28
CA GLU A 82 7.60 12.47 6.62
C GLU A 82 8.39 11.32 5.99
N ARG A 83 8.90 11.47 4.75
CA ARG A 83 9.80 10.50 4.12
C ARG A 83 11.11 10.36 4.90
N GLU A 84 11.70 11.49 5.31
CA GLU A 84 12.91 11.48 6.12
C GLU A 84 12.67 10.82 7.49
N ARG A 85 11.56 11.15 8.16
CA ARG A 85 11.14 10.50 9.39
C ARG A 85 11.04 8.99 9.22
N LYS A 86 10.35 8.53 8.15
CA LYS A 86 10.19 7.10 7.85
C LYS A 86 11.52 6.42 7.51
N ALA A 87 12.41 7.10 6.79
CA ALA A 87 13.73 6.56 6.45
C ALA A 87 14.62 6.34 7.69
N ASN A 88 14.44 7.16 8.72
CA ASN A 88 15.21 7.09 9.97
C ASN A 88 14.61 6.10 11.00
N LEU A 89 13.44 5.50 10.75
CA LEU A 89 12.87 4.50 11.64
C LEU A 89 13.71 3.22 11.64
N LYS A 90 14.11 2.79 12.83
CA LYS A 90 14.81 1.51 13.00
C LYS A 90 13.84 0.37 12.78
N THR A 91 14.19 -0.56 11.91
CA THR A 91 13.42 -1.78 11.67
C THR A 91 13.91 -2.93 12.55
N ILE A 92 12.97 -3.78 12.97
CA ILE A 92 13.25 -4.98 13.74
C ILE A 92 13.80 -6.06 12.77
N PRO A 93 14.99 -6.62 13.01
CA PRO A 93 15.49 -7.70 12.17
C PRO A 93 14.63 -8.97 12.31
N LEU A 94 14.57 -9.77 11.25
CA LEU A 94 13.76 -11.00 11.20
C LEU A 94 14.04 -11.95 12.39
N SER A 95 15.30 -12.06 12.80
CA SER A 95 15.73 -12.91 13.92
C SER A 95 15.19 -12.51 15.30
N LYS A 96 14.62 -11.31 15.39
CA LYS A 96 14.00 -10.77 16.62
C LYS A 96 12.47 -10.75 16.56
N LEU A 97 11.89 -11.23 15.47
CA LEU A 97 10.44 -11.34 15.38
C LEU A 97 9.96 -12.55 16.17
N GLU A 98 8.89 -12.36 16.93
CA GLU A 98 8.21 -13.40 17.68
C GLU A 98 6.98 -13.87 16.92
N VAL A 99 6.78 -15.19 16.89
CA VAL A 99 5.57 -15.79 16.28
C VAL A 99 4.33 -15.32 17.05
N GLY A 100 3.31 -14.91 16.31
CA GLY A 100 2.08 -14.30 16.88
C GLY A 100 2.23 -12.82 17.21
N GLY A 101 3.45 -12.24 17.08
CA GLY A 101 3.65 -10.81 17.26
C GLY A 101 2.98 -10.00 16.13
N ILE A 102 2.17 -9.00 16.51
CA ILE A 102 1.61 -8.00 15.60
C ILE A 102 2.54 -6.81 15.61
N TYR A 103 3.05 -6.47 14.44
CA TYR A 103 4.05 -5.43 14.25
C TYR A 103 3.54 -4.34 13.32
N LYS A 104 3.91 -3.10 13.63
CA LYS A 104 3.67 -1.94 12.77
C LYS A 104 4.77 -1.82 11.72
N THR A 105 4.40 -1.47 10.49
CA THR A 105 5.35 -1.15 9.42
C THR A 105 5.77 0.33 9.48
N ILE A 106 6.80 0.69 8.70
CA ILE A 106 7.19 2.10 8.51
C ILE A 106 6.08 2.94 7.85
N GLN A 107 5.12 2.32 7.15
CA GLN A 107 3.95 2.97 6.54
C GLN A 107 2.80 3.16 7.53
N GLY A 108 2.80 2.44 8.65
CA GLY A 108 1.72 2.46 9.64
C GLY A 108 0.78 1.27 9.57
N ASP A 109 0.95 0.39 8.59
CA ASP A 109 0.18 -0.86 8.50
C ASP A 109 0.59 -1.86 9.57
N PHE A 110 -0.27 -2.82 9.86
CA PHE A 110 -0.01 -3.86 10.85
C PHE A 110 0.08 -5.24 10.19
N TYR A 111 1.06 -6.03 10.63
CA TYR A 111 1.23 -7.41 10.19
C TYR A 111 1.53 -8.31 11.39
N MET A 112 0.87 -9.47 11.42
CA MET A 112 1.20 -10.55 12.35
C MET A 112 2.23 -11.48 11.70
N TYR A 113 3.29 -11.81 12.45
CA TYR A 113 4.31 -12.75 12.02
C TYR A 113 3.95 -14.16 12.46
N LEU A 114 3.82 -15.07 11.50
CA LEU A 114 3.46 -16.47 11.75
C LEU A 114 4.67 -17.40 11.90
N GLY A 115 5.88 -16.88 11.72
CA GLY A 115 7.10 -17.68 11.70
C GLY A 115 7.51 -18.13 10.29
N LYS A 116 8.57 -18.98 10.23
CA LYS A 116 8.91 -19.69 9.00
C LYS A 116 8.00 -20.90 8.89
N ARG A 117 7.14 -20.93 7.88
CA ARG A 117 6.07 -21.92 7.73
C ARG A 117 5.97 -22.41 6.30
N THR A 118 5.35 -23.57 6.17
CA THR A 118 4.83 -24.07 4.91
C THR A 118 3.36 -23.68 4.80
N VAL A 119 3.01 -23.00 3.72
CA VAL A 119 1.64 -22.61 3.39
C VAL A 119 1.19 -23.46 2.21
N THR A 120 0.13 -24.22 2.39
CA THR A 120 -0.51 -25.01 1.35
C THR A 120 -1.90 -24.45 1.06
N PHE A 121 -2.16 -24.05 -0.17
CA PHE A 121 -3.45 -23.57 -0.62
C PHE A 121 -4.01 -24.54 -1.66
N GLU A 122 -5.19 -25.08 -1.40
CA GLU A 122 -5.86 -26.09 -2.21
C GLU A 122 -7.14 -25.53 -2.79
N ASP A 123 -7.32 -25.68 -4.11
CA ASP A 123 -8.55 -25.42 -4.83
C ASP A 123 -9.18 -26.79 -5.21
N LYS A 124 -10.32 -27.11 -4.61
CA LYS A 124 -10.94 -28.45 -4.74
C LYS A 124 -11.70 -28.68 -6.05
N MET A 125 -11.84 -27.68 -6.94
CA MET A 125 -12.62 -27.82 -8.18
C MET A 125 -11.84 -27.87 -9.48
N SER A 126 -10.62 -27.34 -9.52
CA SER A 126 -9.78 -27.41 -10.72
C SER A 126 -8.69 -28.44 -10.51
N ASP A 127 -8.85 -29.66 -11.01
CA ASP A 127 -7.81 -30.71 -11.05
C ASP A 127 -6.64 -30.53 -10.06
N TRP A 128 -6.94 -30.38 -8.76
CA TRP A 128 -5.99 -30.32 -7.63
C TRP A 128 -4.78 -29.42 -7.85
N ARG A 129 -5.01 -28.13 -8.08
CA ARG A 129 -3.92 -27.17 -7.96
C ARG A 129 -3.68 -26.90 -6.47
N SER A 130 -2.72 -27.59 -5.90
CA SER A 130 -2.16 -27.19 -4.62
C SER A 130 -0.95 -26.28 -4.88
N ASP A 131 -1.01 -25.06 -4.39
CA ASP A 131 0.16 -24.19 -4.32
C ASP A 131 0.79 -24.35 -2.94
N LYS A 132 2.06 -24.74 -2.92
CA LYS A 132 2.82 -24.95 -1.70
C LYS A 132 3.99 -23.98 -1.67
N GLN A 133 4.02 -23.11 -0.67
CA GLN A 133 5.05 -22.09 -0.47
C GLN A 133 5.70 -22.25 0.89
N GLU A 134 7.01 -22.07 0.98
CA GLU A 134 7.76 -22.08 2.22
C GLU A 134 8.52 -20.77 2.41
N GLY A 135 8.41 -20.15 3.60
CA GLY A 135 9.10 -18.91 3.89
C GLY A 135 8.64 -18.27 5.19
N ASN A 136 9.06 -17.03 5.40
CA ASN A 136 8.59 -16.23 6.51
C ASN A 136 7.19 -15.72 6.21
N CYS A 137 6.22 -16.12 7.03
CA CYS A 137 4.81 -15.87 6.79
C CYS A 137 4.33 -14.67 7.59
N PHE A 138 3.61 -13.78 6.90
CA PHE A 138 3.00 -12.58 7.46
C PHE A 138 1.57 -12.47 7.00
N VAL A 139 0.68 -12.03 7.87
CA VAL A 139 -0.70 -11.68 7.51
C VAL A 139 -0.99 -10.24 7.87
N TYR A 140 -1.74 -9.56 7.02
CA TYR A 140 -2.19 -8.20 7.27
C TYR A 140 -3.24 -8.18 8.37
N VAL A 141 -3.14 -7.25 9.32
CA VAL A 141 -4.06 -7.09 10.43
C VAL A 141 -4.80 -5.76 10.28
N TYR A 142 -6.08 -5.81 9.93
CA TYR A 142 -6.90 -4.60 9.74
C TYR A 142 -7.15 -3.83 11.04
N SER A 143 -7.36 -4.55 12.15
CA SER A 143 -7.63 -3.98 13.46
C SER A 143 -7.32 -5.01 14.53
N TYR A 144 -6.63 -4.58 15.57
CA TYR A 144 -6.28 -5.40 16.73
C TYR A 144 -6.80 -4.79 18.05
N GLU A 145 -7.17 -3.50 18.02
CA GLU A 145 -7.69 -2.81 19.19
C GLU A 145 -9.12 -3.28 19.50
N ASN A 146 -9.42 -3.54 20.76
CA ASN A 146 -10.72 -4.00 21.25
C ASN A 146 -11.23 -5.31 20.57
N LYS A 147 -10.31 -6.17 20.11
CA LYS A 147 -10.60 -7.48 19.52
C LYS A 147 -10.02 -8.60 20.36
N THR A 148 -10.68 -9.76 20.38
CA THR A 148 -10.10 -10.99 20.93
C THR A 148 -9.02 -11.53 20.00
N ASP A 149 -8.19 -12.45 20.49
CA ASP A 149 -7.15 -13.07 19.67
C ASP A 149 -7.77 -13.92 18.56
N GLU A 150 -8.87 -14.62 18.84
CA GLU A 150 -9.65 -15.39 17.86
C GLU A 150 -10.19 -14.49 16.75
N GLU A 151 -10.85 -13.38 17.09
CA GLU A 151 -11.36 -12.42 16.12
C GLU A 151 -10.26 -11.83 15.21
N ILE A 152 -9.06 -11.64 15.75
CA ILE A 152 -7.92 -11.15 14.96
C ILE A 152 -7.43 -12.24 14.01
N ILE A 153 -7.29 -13.48 14.49
CA ILE A 153 -6.86 -14.62 13.66
C ILE A 153 -7.85 -14.84 12.53
N ASP A 154 -9.14 -14.97 12.82
CA ASP A 154 -10.20 -15.24 11.85
C ASP A 154 -10.26 -14.17 10.74
N ARG A 155 -10.07 -12.90 11.10
CA ARG A 155 -10.08 -11.81 10.12
C ARG A 155 -8.78 -11.69 9.33
N SER A 156 -7.66 -12.06 9.96
CA SER A 156 -6.33 -11.90 9.36
C SER A 156 -5.96 -13.09 8.48
N VAL A 157 -6.24 -14.32 8.93
CA VAL A 157 -5.98 -15.54 8.15
C VAL A 157 -7.26 -15.90 7.40
N SER A 158 -7.42 -15.43 6.18
CA SER A 158 -8.65 -15.59 5.41
C SER A 158 -8.38 -15.93 3.94
N ILE A 159 -9.40 -16.43 3.27
CA ILE A 159 -9.40 -16.76 1.85
C ILE A 159 -10.34 -15.78 1.13
N ASN A 160 -9.84 -15.15 0.08
CA ASN A 160 -10.67 -14.38 -0.85
C ASN A 160 -11.26 -15.33 -1.89
N THR A 161 -12.46 -15.83 -1.64
CA THR A 161 -13.13 -16.80 -2.51
C THR A 161 -13.46 -16.24 -3.90
N TYR A 162 -13.66 -14.93 -4.03
CA TYR A 162 -13.95 -14.28 -5.31
C TYR A 162 -12.73 -14.32 -6.26
N ARG A 163 -11.51 -14.26 -5.71
CA ARG A 163 -10.26 -14.28 -6.50
C ARG A 163 -9.54 -15.63 -6.46
N GLY A 164 -9.96 -16.55 -5.58
CA GLY A 164 -9.22 -17.79 -5.34
C GLY A 164 -7.83 -17.54 -4.79
N GLU A 165 -7.70 -16.63 -3.82
CA GLU A 165 -6.42 -16.20 -3.24
C GLU A 165 -6.50 -16.18 -1.71
N HIS A 166 -5.38 -16.38 -1.05
CA HIS A 166 -5.25 -16.18 0.40
C HIS A 166 -4.43 -14.91 0.70
N ASN A 167 -4.61 -14.37 1.90
CA ASN A 167 -3.95 -13.14 2.33
C ASN A 167 -2.63 -13.34 3.10
N VAL A 168 -2.14 -14.57 3.20
CA VAL A 168 -0.84 -14.89 3.80
C VAL A 168 0.27 -14.52 2.82
N SER A 169 1.15 -13.61 3.23
CA SER A 169 2.36 -13.25 2.47
C SER A 169 3.50 -14.17 2.86
N VAL A 170 4.00 -14.97 1.91
CA VAL A 170 5.18 -15.83 2.10
C VAL A 170 6.41 -15.16 1.50
N LEU A 171 7.38 -14.82 2.31
CA LEU A 171 8.55 -14.04 1.92
C LEU A 171 9.86 -14.80 2.24
N LYS A 172 10.87 -14.64 1.39
CA LYS A 172 12.23 -15.10 1.68
C LYS A 172 12.92 -14.23 2.74
N GLY A 173 12.52 -12.97 2.85
CA GLY A 173 13.08 -11.97 3.78
C GLY A 173 12.09 -11.49 4.82
N ASN A 174 12.26 -10.25 5.25
CA ASN A 174 11.45 -9.58 6.26
C ASN A 174 10.63 -8.44 5.66
N LYS A 175 9.50 -8.11 6.28
CA LYS A 175 8.85 -6.82 6.11
C LYS A 175 9.58 -5.75 6.92
N LYS A 176 9.49 -4.47 6.51
CA LYS A 176 10.08 -3.35 7.26
C LYS A 176 9.20 -3.02 8.49
N LEU A 177 9.38 -3.78 9.56
CA LEU A 177 8.62 -3.69 10.81
C LEU A 177 9.37 -2.86 11.84
N THR A 178 8.68 -2.04 12.63
CA THR A 178 9.30 -1.06 13.54
C THR A 178 9.07 -1.35 15.02
N GLU A 179 7.88 -1.76 15.39
CA GLU A 179 7.52 -2.03 16.79
C GLU A 179 6.51 -3.17 16.87
N MET A 180 6.55 -3.95 17.94
CA MET A 180 5.50 -4.93 18.27
C MET A 180 4.44 -4.24 19.12
N VAL A 181 3.19 -4.28 18.67
CA VAL A 181 2.06 -3.63 19.35
C VAL A 181 1.22 -4.62 20.17
N ARG A 182 1.23 -5.89 19.80
CA ARG A 182 0.52 -6.97 20.52
C ARG A 182 1.16 -8.31 20.20
N LYS A 183 0.99 -9.28 21.09
CA LYS A 183 1.35 -10.68 20.87
C LYS A 183 0.11 -11.56 21.07
N ILE A 184 -0.06 -12.52 20.19
CA ILE A 184 -1.13 -13.53 20.21
C ILE A 184 -0.48 -14.90 20.30
N ASP A 185 -1.01 -15.77 21.12
CA ASP A 185 -0.58 -17.15 21.17
C ASP A 185 -1.22 -17.96 20.05
N LEU A 186 -0.39 -18.46 19.14
CA LEU A 186 -0.82 -19.21 17.98
C LEU A 186 -0.56 -20.71 18.16
N THR A 187 -1.55 -21.52 17.82
CA THR A 187 -1.42 -22.98 17.73
C THR A 187 -1.43 -23.40 16.26
N PHE A 188 -0.47 -24.19 15.85
CA PHE A 188 -0.38 -24.72 14.49
C PHE A 188 -0.71 -26.21 14.44
N PRO A 189 -1.26 -26.72 13.32
CA PRO A 189 -1.54 -25.98 12.08
C PRO A 189 -2.71 -25.02 12.20
N LEU A 190 -2.61 -23.88 11.49
CA LEU A 190 -3.78 -23.03 11.23
C LEU A 190 -4.45 -23.53 9.95
N VAL A 191 -5.73 -23.82 10.03
CA VAL A 191 -6.51 -24.34 8.89
C VAL A 191 -7.73 -23.46 8.71
N VAL A 192 -7.89 -22.93 7.49
CA VAL A 192 -9.09 -22.18 7.08
C VAL A 192 -9.72 -22.91 5.92
N GLU A 193 -10.99 -23.24 6.04
CA GLU A 193 -11.78 -23.86 4.98
C GLU A 193 -12.96 -22.95 4.62
N GLU A 194 -13.07 -22.60 3.35
CA GLU A 194 -14.19 -21.88 2.79
C GLU A 194 -14.97 -22.78 1.85
N LYS A 195 -16.23 -23.03 2.19
CA LYS A 195 -17.12 -23.85 1.38
C LYS A 195 -18.02 -22.99 0.49
N ASN A 196 -18.30 -23.49 -0.69
CA ASN A 196 -19.27 -22.91 -1.58
C ASN A 196 -20.67 -22.95 -0.95
N ASP A 197 -21.25 -21.78 -0.68
CA ASP A 197 -22.62 -21.65 -0.16
C ASP A 197 -23.68 -21.52 -1.28
N GLY A 198 -23.27 -21.67 -2.56
CA GLY A 198 -24.17 -21.57 -3.72
C GLY A 198 -24.58 -20.12 -4.06
N SER A 199 -24.02 -19.10 -3.40
CA SER A 199 -24.35 -17.71 -3.70
C SER A 199 -23.84 -17.31 -5.09
N TYR A 200 -24.63 -16.51 -5.81
CA TYR A 200 -24.34 -16.08 -7.19
C TYR A 200 -23.03 -15.29 -7.33
N TYR A 201 -22.55 -14.67 -6.24
CA TYR A 201 -21.36 -13.81 -6.23
C TYR A 201 -20.10 -14.50 -5.72
N ARG A 202 -20.16 -15.75 -5.27
CA ARG A 202 -19.00 -16.52 -4.83
C ARG A 202 -18.57 -17.52 -5.88
N SER A 203 -17.26 -17.78 -5.97
CA SER A 203 -16.78 -18.86 -6.83
C SER A 203 -17.44 -20.17 -6.39
N ARG A 204 -17.76 -21.05 -7.35
CA ARG A 204 -18.34 -22.38 -7.05
C ARG A 204 -17.33 -23.38 -6.50
N GLN A 205 -16.24 -22.90 -5.91
CA GLN A 205 -15.08 -23.67 -5.51
C GLN A 205 -14.94 -23.71 -4.00
N ASP A 206 -14.62 -24.89 -3.48
CA ASP A 206 -14.20 -25.03 -2.09
C ASP A 206 -12.69 -24.81 -2.01
N TYR A 207 -12.26 -24.05 -1.01
CA TYR A 207 -10.86 -23.73 -0.78
C TYR A 207 -10.41 -24.19 0.59
N LYS A 208 -9.14 -24.59 0.67
CA LYS A 208 -8.49 -24.89 1.94
C LYS A 208 -7.12 -24.24 2.01
N LEU A 209 -6.86 -23.52 3.08
CA LEU A 209 -5.56 -22.96 3.42
C LEU A 209 -5.04 -23.67 4.67
N THR A 210 -3.84 -24.23 4.58
CA THR A 210 -3.15 -24.87 5.71
C THR A 210 -1.81 -24.18 5.92
N ILE A 211 -1.50 -23.79 7.17
CA ILE A 211 -0.24 -23.17 7.59
C ILE A 211 0.38 -24.07 8.67
N GLU A 212 1.51 -24.73 8.33
CA GLU A 212 2.25 -25.67 9.18
C GLU A 212 3.57 -25.11 9.68
#